data_92fdd915328e23596c3ba68bff6e66c9
#
_entry.id   92fdd915328e23596c3ba68bff6e66c9
#
_cell.length_a   1.000
_cell.length_b   1.000
_cell.length_c   1.000
_cell.angle_alpha   90.00
_cell.angle_beta   90.00
_cell.angle_gamma   90.00
#
_symmetry.space_group_name_H-M   'P 1'
#
loop_
_entity.id
_entity.type
_entity.pdbx_description
1 polymer ?
#
loop_
_entity_poly.entity_id
_entity_poly.type
_entity_poly.pdbx_seq_one_letter_code
_entity_poly.pdbx_strand_id
1 'polypeptide(L)'
;MWQCQISHEALCVGPLQDMNYFFEIAEHFIRIAYQEEKALLYNLLPSFLPFRCEAVEEDKLLFSLVINPDLNVVDKEKRHRIRVFDTGNGDTVVDRLPDGGYQYVIKDINKMPCALLICDKDFRNCQFALNGNLNMRSFGLNNVLMLIMAFAGSKRDTVLIHASLVRKHEYGYAFIAKSGTGKSTQVSLWLRYIEGCDLMNDDNPIIRIVD
;
A
#
# COMPACT_ATOMS: atom_id res chain seq x y z
N MET A 1 -7.70 -36.86 -32.85
CA MET A 1 -9.03 -36.28 -32.76
C MET A 1 -9.57 -36.66 -31.38
N TRP A 2 -9.30 -35.83 -30.35
CA TRP A 2 -9.80 -35.99 -28.98
C TRP A 2 -10.61 -34.76 -28.65
N GLN A 3 -11.95 -34.93 -28.62
CA GLN A 3 -12.88 -33.92 -28.13
C GLN A 3 -12.92 -34.02 -26.61
N CYS A 4 -12.52 -32.97 -25.92
CA CYS A 4 -12.77 -32.78 -24.50
C CYS A 4 -14.11 -32.06 -24.35
N GLN A 5 -15.14 -32.76 -23.88
CA GLN A 5 -16.41 -32.16 -23.45
C GLN A 5 -16.18 -31.47 -22.10
N ILE A 6 -16.23 -30.15 -22.11
CA ILE A 6 -16.33 -29.37 -20.89
C ILE A 6 -17.82 -29.22 -20.56
N SER A 7 -18.25 -29.88 -19.51
CA SER A 7 -19.56 -29.68 -18.91
C SER A 7 -19.63 -28.28 -18.31
N HIS A 8 -20.48 -27.42 -18.85
CA HIS A 8 -20.89 -26.16 -18.23
C HIS A 8 -21.77 -26.45 -17.00
N GLU A 9 -21.18 -26.66 -15.85
CA GLU A 9 -21.87 -26.37 -14.59
C GLU A 9 -21.81 -24.88 -14.36
N ALA A 10 -22.94 -24.22 -14.56
CA ALA A 10 -23.15 -22.84 -14.16
C ALA A 10 -23.07 -22.76 -12.62
N LEU A 11 -21.89 -22.39 -12.10
CA LEU A 11 -21.77 -21.92 -10.73
C LEU A 11 -22.65 -20.69 -10.62
N CYS A 12 -23.73 -20.80 -9.85
CA CYS A 12 -24.49 -19.66 -9.36
C CYS A 12 -23.56 -18.82 -8.51
N VAL A 13 -22.94 -17.81 -9.13
CA VAL A 13 -22.22 -16.76 -8.41
C VAL A 13 -23.30 -15.92 -7.73
N GLY A 14 -23.49 -16.12 -6.42
CA GLY A 14 -24.26 -15.20 -5.57
C GLY A 14 -23.64 -13.80 -5.66
N PRO A 15 -24.35 -12.75 -5.24
CA PRO A 15 -23.82 -11.39 -5.30
C PRO A 15 -22.46 -11.36 -4.61
N LEU A 16 -21.45 -10.83 -5.31
CA LEU A 16 -20.10 -10.65 -4.81
C LEU A 16 -20.19 -9.88 -3.48
N GLN A 17 -19.96 -10.55 -2.36
CA GLN A 17 -19.91 -9.91 -1.06
C GLN A 17 -18.57 -9.16 -0.98
N ASP A 18 -18.65 -7.85 -0.78
CA ASP A 18 -17.47 -7.04 -0.47
C ASP A 18 -16.74 -7.62 0.74
N MET A 19 -15.55 -8.15 0.51
CA MET A 19 -14.74 -8.64 1.62
C MET A 19 -13.94 -7.49 2.20
N ASN A 20 -14.20 -7.17 3.46
CA ASN A 20 -13.51 -6.14 4.20
C ASN A 20 -12.38 -6.78 5.04
N TYR A 21 -11.19 -6.26 4.89
CA TYR A 21 -10.02 -6.63 5.68
C TYR A 21 -9.59 -5.44 6.51
N PHE A 22 -9.45 -5.65 7.81
CA PHE A 22 -9.02 -4.64 8.77
C PHE A 22 -7.61 -4.95 9.26
N PHE A 23 -6.80 -3.91 9.37
CA PHE A 23 -5.44 -4.00 9.87
C PHE A 23 -5.19 -2.90 10.88
N GLU A 24 -4.39 -3.22 11.90
CA GLU A 24 -3.86 -2.26 12.86
C GLU A 24 -2.36 -2.09 12.63
N ILE A 25 -1.96 -0.90 12.19
CA ILE A 25 -0.57 -0.57 11.86
C ILE A 25 -0.19 0.72 12.58
N ALA A 26 0.80 0.67 13.45
CA ALA A 26 1.22 1.80 14.28
C ALA A 26 0.03 2.42 15.06
N GLU A 27 -0.83 1.57 15.64
CA GLU A 27 -2.07 1.93 16.34
C GLU A 27 -3.09 2.71 15.49
N HIS A 28 -2.98 2.60 14.17
CA HIS A 28 -3.98 3.10 13.22
C HIS A 28 -4.74 1.95 12.60
N PHE A 29 -6.05 2.06 12.58
CA PHE A 29 -6.92 1.10 11.90
C PHE A 29 -7.14 1.52 10.46
N ILE A 30 -6.97 0.58 9.55
CA ILE A 30 -7.23 0.76 8.13
C ILE A 30 -8.16 -0.33 7.62
N ARG A 31 -8.97 -0.01 6.62
CA ARG A 31 -9.82 -0.96 5.92
C ARG A 31 -9.39 -1.08 4.46
N ILE A 32 -9.27 -2.32 3.98
CA ILE A 32 -9.13 -2.62 2.54
C ILE A 32 -10.34 -3.46 2.14
N ALA A 33 -11.18 -2.90 1.28
CA ALA A 33 -12.33 -3.59 0.73
C ALA A 33 -11.99 -4.15 -0.67
N TYR A 34 -12.29 -5.43 -0.86
CA TYR A 34 -11.92 -6.18 -2.05
C TYR A 34 -13.10 -7.00 -2.57
N GLN A 35 -13.42 -6.89 -3.85
CA GLN A 35 -14.53 -7.60 -4.49
C GLN A 35 -14.14 -8.95 -5.11
N GLU A 36 -12.88 -9.36 -5.01
CA GLU A 36 -12.37 -10.60 -5.62
C GLU A 36 -11.92 -11.63 -4.57
N GLU A 37 -11.63 -12.85 -5.01
CA GLU A 37 -11.30 -14.02 -4.18
C GLU A 37 -10.27 -13.76 -3.08
N LYS A 38 -10.47 -14.38 -1.92
CA LYS A 38 -9.59 -14.37 -0.73
C LYS A 38 -8.10 -14.57 -1.04
N ALA A 39 -7.79 -15.37 -2.07
CA ALA A 39 -6.43 -15.68 -2.48
C ALA A 39 -5.63 -14.46 -2.91
N LEU A 40 -6.28 -13.41 -3.43
CA LEU A 40 -5.55 -12.29 -4.02
C LEU A 40 -4.90 -11.39 -2.98
N LEU A 41 -5.56 -11.12 -1.85
CA LEU A 41 -4.96 -10.32 -0.78
C LEU A 41 -3.76 -11.02 -0.15
N TYR A 42 -3.86 -12.33 0.09
CA TYR A 42 -2.73 -13.13 0.61
C TYR A 42 -1.52 -13.12 -0.34
N ASN A 43 -1.77 -13.11 -1.66
CA ASN A 43 -0.70 -13.07 -2.65
C ASN A 43 -0.11 -11.66 -2.85
N LEU A 44 -0.93 -10.61 -2.67
CA LEU A 44 -0.50 -9.23 -2.90
C LEU A 44 0.12 -8.58 -1.67
N LEU A 45 -0.36 -8.91 -0.46
CA LEU A 45 0.04 -8.29 0.80
C LEU A 45 0.37 -9.31 1.90
N PRO A 46 1.26 -10.29 1.66
CA PRO A 46 1.59 -11.29 2.67
C PRO A 46 2.20 -10.66 3.94
N SER A 47 2.92 -9.55 3.81
CA SER A 47 3.53 -8.79 4.92
C SER A 47 2.51 -8.09 5.82
N PHE A 48 1.26 -7.93 5.40
CA PHE A 48 0.21 -7.30 6.19
C PHE A 48 -0.52 -8.30 7.10
N LEU A 49 -0.40 -9.59 6.85
CA LEU A 49 -1.10 -10.62 7.61
C LEU A 49 -0.89 -10.54 9.13
N PRO A 50 0.32 -10.26 9.66
CA PRO A 50 0.53 -10.12 11.11
C PRO A 50 -0.20 -8.94 11.75
N PHE A 51 -0.62 -7.95 10.95
CA PHE A 51 -1.30 -6.74 11.41
C PHE A 51 -2.83 -6.85 11.29
N ARG A 52 -3.36 -8.01 10.88
CA ARG A 52 -4.79 -8.19 10.72
C ARG A 52 -5.50 -8.13 12.08
N CYS A 53 -6.59 -7.36 12.13
CA CYS A 53 -7.42 -7.21 13.32
C CYS A 53 -8.90 -7.48 13.01
N GLU A 54 -9.73 -7.44 14.05
CA GLU A 54 -11.17 -7.49 13.92
C GLU A 54 -11.73 -6.21 13.29
N ALA A 55 -13.00 -6.28 12.84
CA ALA A 55 -13.68 -5.13 12.28
C ALA A 55 -13.81 -4.01 13.32
N VAL A 56 -13.53 -2.78 12.89
CA VAL A 56 -13.71 -1.57 13.70
C VAL A 56 -14.72 -0.64 13.05
N GLU A 57 -15.28 0.27 13.85
CA GLU A 57 -16.19 1.31 13.38
C GLU A 57 -15.50 2.28 12.40
N GLU A 58 -16.25 2.82 11.44
CA GLU A 58 -15.68 3.68 10.38
C GLU A 58 -15.03 4.97 10.89
N ASP A 59 -15.51 5.52 11.99
CA ASP A 59 -14.95 6.72 12.61
C ASP A 59 -13.54 6.51 13.18
N LYS A 60 -13.22 5.28 13.57
CA LYS A 60 -11.89 4.86 14.05
C LYS A 60 -10.87 4.63 12.94
N LEU A 61 -11.33 4.48 11.69
CA LEU A 61 -10.43 4.26 10.57
C LEU A 61 -9.58 5.49 10.28
N LEU A 62 -8.28 5.28 10.10
CA LEU A 62 -7.39 6.26 9.50
C LEU A 62 -7.79 6.49 8.03
N PHE A 63 -8.00 5.38 7.30
CA PHE A 63 -8.54 5.42 5.94
C PHE A 63 -9.24 4.11 5.56
N SER A 64 -10.06 4.23 4.52
CA SER A 64 -10.67 3.12 3.81
C SER A 64 -10.19 3.11 2.36
N LEU A 65 -9.72 1.96 1.88
CA LEU A 65 -9.26 1.74 0.52
C LEU A 65 -10.13 0.68 -0.15
N VAL A 66 -10.85 1.07 -1.21
CA VAL A 66 -11.76 0.19 -1.96
C VAL A 66 -11.17 -0.12 -3.33
N ILE A 67 -11.06 -1.41 -3.68
CA ILE A 67 -10.73 -1.80 -5.04
C ILE A 67 -11.96 -1.61 -5.92
N ASN A 68 -11.77 -0.83 -6.98
CA ASN A 68 -12.74 -0.61 -8.02
C ASN A 68 -12.11 -0.94 -9.37
N PRO A 69 -12.37 -2.12 -9.95
CA PRO A 69 -11.79 -2.52 -11.24
C PRO A 69 -12.18 -1.60 -12.39
N ASP A 70 -13.33 -0.93 -12.28
CA ASP A 70 -13.86 -0.01 -13.30
C ASP A 70 -13.38 1.43 -13.11
N LEU A 71 -12.48 1.67 -12.14
CA LEU A 71 -11.92 2.99 -11.89
C LEU A 71 -11.09 3.45 -13.09
N ASN A 72 -11.43 4.62 -13.61
CA ASN A 72 -10.77 5.22 -14.75
C ASN A 72 -10.05 6.52 -14.36
N VAL A 73 -9.00 6.82 -15.12
CA VAL A 73 -8.28 8.10 -15.00
C VAL A 73 -9.24 9.23 -15.30
N VAL A 74 -9.30 10.23 -14.41
CA VAL A 74 -10.12 11.43 -14.60
C VAL A 74 -9.66 12.18 -15.86
N ASP A 75 -10.58 12.70 -16.65
CA ASP A 75 -10.31 13.43 -17.88
C ASP A 75 -9.28 14.55 -17.66
N LYS A 76 -8.40 14.73 -18.64
CA LYS A 76 -7.29 15.68 -18.55
C LYS A 76 -7.76 17.12 -18.28
N GLU A 77 -8.91 17.49 -18.79
CA GLU A 77 -9.52 18.82 -18.64
C GLU A 77 -10.06 19.06 -17.22
N LYS A 78 -10.36 17.99 -16.50
CA LYS A 78 -10.93 18.01 -15.14
C LYS A 78 -9.88 17.81 -14.05
N ARG A 79 -8.59 17.80 -14.38
CA ARG A 79 -7.52 17.58 -13.41
C ARG A 79 -6.34 18.49 -13.66
N HIS A 80 -5.67 18.89 -12.60
CA HIS A 80 -4.47 19.73 -12.68
C HIS A 80 -3.24 18.91 -12.30
N ARG A 81 -2.26 18.80 -13.21
CA ARG A 81 -1.00 18.12 -12.95
C ARG A 81 -0.19 18.86 -11.88
N ILE A 82 0.06 18.21 -10.76
CA ILE A 82 0.94 18.72 -9.71
C ILE A 82 2.39 18.38 -10.05
N ARG A 83 2.69 17.07 -10.21
CA ARG A 83 4.06 16.61 -10.40
C ARG A 83 4.12 15.20 -10.97
N VAL A 84 5.29 14.86 -11.50
CA VAL A 84 5.73 13.50 -11.77
C VAL A 84 6.97 13.25 -10.91
N PHE A 85 6.93 12.20 -10.10
CA PHE A 85 8.06 11.77 -9.29
C PHE A 85 8.69 10.56 -9.97
N ASP A 86 9.98 10.63 -10.25
CA ASP A 86 10.79 9.46 -10.54
C ASP A 86 11.30 8.89 -9.20
N THR A 87 10.91 7.67 -8.88
CA THR A 87 11.29 6.99 -7.62
C THR A 87 12.52 6.10 -7.79
N GLY A 88 13.11 6.04 -8.99
CA GLY A 88 14.17 5.08 -9.33
C GLY A 88 13.63 3.66 -9.64
N ASN A 89 12.46 3.31 -9.10
CA ASN A 89 11.77 2.03 -9.36
C ASN A 89 10.52 2.20 -10.24
N GLY A 90 10.26 3.41 -10.72
CA GLY A 90 9.13 3.77 -11.55
C GLY A 90 8.72 5.22 -11.37
N ASP A 91 7.63 5.63 -12.01
CA ASP A 91 7.10 6.99 -11.92
C ASP A 91 5.78 7.01 -11.16
N THR A 92 5.60 8.04 -10.35
CA THR A 92 4.30 8.38 -9.78
C THR A 92 3.84 9.74 -10.31
N VAL A 93 2.73 9.72 -11.02
CA VAL A 93 2.09 10.91 -11.58
C VAL A 93 1.01 11.38 -10.63
N VAL A 94 1.04 12.66 -10.24
CA VAL A 94 0.10 13.23 -9.26
C VAL A 94 -0.69 14.35 -9.90
N ASP A 95 -2.01 14.24 -9.85
CA ASP A 95 -2.94 15.26 -10.32
C ASP A 95 -3.88 15.66 -9.16
N ARG A 96 -4.24 16.95 -9.10
CA ARG A 96 -5.28 17.47 -8.22
C ARG A 96 -6.61 17.45 -8.93
N LEU A 97 -7.66 17.04 -8.19
CA LEU A 97 -9.03 16.97 -8.70
C LEU A 97 -9.84 18.21 -8.29
N PRO A 98 -10.96 18.50 -8.99
CA PRO A 98 -11.77 19.69 -8.74
C PRO A 98 -12.40 19.75 -7.34
N ASP A 99 -12.70 18.60 -6.75
CA ASP A 99 -13.22 18.45 -5.39
C ASP A 99 -12.16 18.62 -4.28
N GLY A 100 -10.91 18.90 -4.70
CA GLY A 100 -9.75 19.02 -3.81
C GLY A 100 -9.07 17.70 -3.50
N GLY A 101 -9.59 16.59 -3.99
CA GLY A 101 -8.95 15.26 -3.91
C GLY A 101 -7.75 15.11 -4.84
N TYR A 102 -7.22 13.91 -4.90
CA TYR A 102 -6.00 13.62 -5.66
C TYR A 102 -6.16 12.34 -6.47
N GLN A 103 -5.50 12.34 -7.63
CA GLN A 103 -5.29 11.16 -8.46
C GLN A 103 -3.80 10.85 -8.55
N TYR A 104 -3.45 9.58 -8.35
CA TYR A 104 -2.10 9.06 -8.55
C TYR A 104 -2.11 7.94 -9.58
N VAL A 105 -1.25 8.04 -10.58
CA VAL A 105 -0.96 6.93 -11.51
C VAL A 105 0.44 6.43 -11.21
N ILE A 106 0.52 5.21 -10.68
CA ILE A 106 1.78 4.55 -10.34
C ILE A 106 2.20 3.67 -11.50
N LYS A 107 3.44 3.83 -11.94
CA LYS A 107 4.04 3.09 -13.05
C LYS A 107 5.28 2.35 -12.57
N ASP A 108 5.55 1.18 -13.15
CA ASP A 108 6.78 0.43 -12.90
C ASP A 108 8.01 1.06 -13.59
N ILE A 109 9.15 0.40 -13.47
CA ILE A 109 10.42 0.83 -14.08
C ILE A 109 10.34 0.91 -15.62
N ASN A 110 9.46 0.13 -16.23
CA ASN A 110 9.20 0.14 -17.68
C ASN A 110 8.17 1.21 -18.08
N LYS A 111 7.77 2.08 -17.15
CA LYS A 111 6.74 3.11 -17.32
C LYS A 111 5.33 2.54 -17.59
N MET A 112 5.11 1.27 -17.28
CA MET A 112 3.80 0.63 -17.43
C MET A 112 2.93 0.93 -16.21
N PRO A 113 1.66 1.37 -16.39
CA PRO A 113 0.76 1.65 -15.28
C PRO A 113 0.47 0.37 -14.47
N CYS A 114 0.72 0.42 -13.16
CA CYS A 114 0.50 -0.67 -12.21
C CYS A 114 -0.72 -0.43 -11.33
N ALA A 115 -0.96 0.83 -10.95
CA ALA A 115 -2.09 1.22 -10.15
C ALA A 115 -2.59 2.62 -10.48
N LEU A 116 -3.89 2.79 -10.34
CA LEU A 116 -4.59 4.07 -10.28
C LEU A 116 -5.17 4.22 -8.88
N LEU A 117 -4.90 5.34 -8.23
CA LEU A 117 -5.44 5.68 -6.92
C LEU A 117 -6.18 7.02 -7.03
N ILE A 118 -7.39 7.08 -6.50
CA ILE A 118 -8.16 8.32 -6.31
C ILE A 118 -8.52 8.45 -4.84
N CYS A 119 -8.16 9.57 -4.23
CA CYS A 119 -8.42 9.87 -2.82
C CYS A 119 -9.20 11.17 -2.67
N ASP A 120 -10.00 11.27 -1.61
CA ASP A 120 -10.50 12.54 -1.15
C ASP A 120 -9.35 13.45 -0.64
N LYS A 121 -9.66 14.71 -0.33
CA LYS A 121 -8.67 15.70 0.13
C LYS A 121 -7.96 15.34 1.44
N ASP A 122 -8.55 14.46 2.24
CA ASP A 122 -8.07 14.06 3.56
C ASP A 122 -7.46 12.66 3.57
N PHE A 123 -7.46 11.96 2.42
CA PHE A 123 -6.99 10.58 2.25
C PHE A 123 -7.75 9.56 3.13
N ARG A 124 -8.98 9.88 3.53
CA ARG A 124 -9.82 8.97 4.32
C ARG A 124 -10.57 7.97 3.45
N ASN A 125 -11.08 8.42 2.31
CA ASN A 125 -11.83 7.59 1.38
C ASN A 125 -11.07 7.51 0.07
N CYS A 126 -10.57 6.31 -0.21
CA CYS A 126 -9.72 6.06 -1.35
C CYS A 126 -10.28 4.92 -2.19
N GLN A 127 -10.20 5.07 -3.50
CA GLN A 127 -10.49 4.01 -4.46
C GLN A 127 -9.23 3.73 -5.28
N PHE A 128 -9.03 2.48 -5.66
CA PHE A 128 -7.90 2.13 -6.51
C PHE A 128 -8.24 0.99 -7.48
N ALA A 129 -7.53 0.98 -8.61
CA ALA A 129 -7.51 -0.11 -9.57
C ALA A 129 -6.10 -0.60 -9.76
N LEU A 130 -5.93 -1.90 -9.96
CA LEU A 130 -4.66 -2.55 -10.22
C LEU A 130 -4.60 -3.05 -11.66
N ASN A 131 -3.40 -3.00 -12.26
CA ASN A 131 -3.16 -3.43 -13.61
C ASN A 131 -1.90 -4.29 -13.72
N GLY A 132 -1.86 -5.16 -14.73
CA GLY A 132 -0.71 -5.98 -15.05
C GLY A 132 -0.67 -7.33 -14.33
N ASN A 133 0.50 -7.96 -14.34
CA ASN A 133 0.74 -9.24 -13.69
C ASN A 133 0.84 -9.11 -12.15
N LEU A 134 0.99 -10.23 -11.46
CA LEU A 134 1.02 -10.26 -9.98
C LEU A 134 2.09 -9.33 -9.39
N ASN A 135 3.29 -9.28 -9.97
CA ASN A 135 4.38 -8.42 -9.47
C ASN A 135 4.04 -6.93 -9.64
N MET A 136 3.50 -6.53 -10.79
CA MET A 136 3.04 -5.16 -11.05
C MET A 136 1.91 -4.77 -10.10
N ARG A 137 0.94 -5.65 -9.89
CA ARG A 137 -0.19 -5.44 -8.96
C ARG A 137 0.29 -5.32 -7.51
N SER A 138 1.22 -6.17 -7.07
CA SER A 138 1.83 -6.09 -5.73
C SER A 138 2.61 -4.79 -5.56
N PHE A 139 3.45 -4.42 -6.53
CA PHE A 139 4.18 -3.16 -6.53
C PHE A 139 3.21 -1.96 -6.47
N GLY A 140 2.17 -1.95 -7.32
CA GLY A 140 1.17 -0.89 -7.34
C GLY A 140 0.45 -0.75 -6.00
N LEU A 141 -0.02 -1.85 -5.42
CA LEU A 141 -0.76 -1.86 -4.15
C LEU A 141 0.12 -1.41 -2.97
N ASN A 142 1.36 -1.89 -2.87
CA ASN A 142 2.28 -1.47 -1.82
C ASN A 142 2.56 0.04 -1.89
N ASN A 143 2.76 0.60 -3.10
CA ASN A 143 2.95 2.04 -3.28
C ASN A 143 1.69 2.84 -2.95
N VAL A 144 0.50 2.36 -3.32
CA VAL A 144 -0.80 2.95 -2.94
C VAL A 144 -0.92 3.06 -1.42
N LEU A 145 -0.70 1.95 -0.71
CA LEU A 145 -0.80 1.91 0.75
C LEU A 145 0.23 2.82 1.42
N MET A 146 1.47 2.82 0.94
CA MET A 146 2.52 3.70 1.43
C MET A 146 2.13 5.18 1.27
N LEU A 147 1.61 5.58 0.11
CA LEU A 147 1.17 6.95 -0.15
C LEU A 147 0.02 7.36 0.80
N ILE A 148 -1.03 6.54 0.88
CA ILE A 148 -2.18 6.85 1.73
C ILE A 148 -1.73 6.93 3.20
N MET A 149 -0.93 5.97 3.67
CA MET A 149 -0.43 5.95 5.03
C MET A 149 0.42 7.19 5.34
N ALA A 150 1.27 7.64 4.41
CA ALA A 150 2.09 8.83 4.58
C ALA A 150 1.23 10.10 4.71
N PHE A 151 0.22 10.27 3.85
CA PHE A 151 -0.59 11.50 3.85
C PHE A 151 -1.68 11.50 4.95
N ALA A 152 -2.40 10.40 5.14
CA ALA A 152 -3.41 10.30 6.20
C ALA A 152 -2.74 10.31 7.58
N GLY A 153 -1.64 9.58 7.76
CA GLY A 153 -0.89 9.48 9.01
C GLY A 153 -0.22 10.79 9.43
N SER A 154 0.20 11.63 8.47
CA SER A 154 0.85 12.92 8.78
C SER A 154 -0.01 13.88 9.63
N LYS A 155 -1.34 13.69 9.61
CA LYS A 155 -2.29 14.44 10.44
C LYS A 155 -2.53 13.78 11.81
N ARG A 156 -1.82 12.71 12.12
CA ARG A 156 -1.98 11.85 13.29
C ARG A 156 -0.62 11.50 13.91
N ASP A 157 0.29 12.46 13.91
CA ASP A 157 1.64 12.34 14.50
C ASP A 157 2.43 11.12 14.00
N THR A 158 2.17 10.73 12.74
CA THR A 158 2.74 9.53 12.13
C THR A 158 3.48 9.91 10.85
N VAL A 159 4.70 9.41 10.69
CA VAL A 159 5.55 9.68 9.54
C VAL A 159 6.20 8.41 9.02
N LEU A 160 6.29 8.27 7.69
CA LEU A 160 7.14 7.29 7.05
C LEU A 160 8.51 7.90 6.82
N ILE A 161 9.56 7.17 7.16
CA ILE A 161 10.94 7.59 6.91
C ILE A 161 11.66 6.56 6.04
N HIS A 162 12.58 7.02 5.22
CA HIS A 162 13.46 6.11 4.49
C HIS A 162 14.66 5.72 5.37
N ALA A 163 14.52 4.59 6.06
CA ALA A 163 15.51 4.11 7.03
C ALA A 163 15.53 2.58 7.09
N SER A 164 16.64 2.03 7.55
CA SER A 164 16.72 0.65 8.02
C SER A 164 16.65 0.66 9.55
N LEU A 165 15.76 -0.14 10.13
CA LEU A 165 15.43 -0.12 11.56
C LEU A 165 15.67 -1.48 12.19
N VAL A 166 16.49 -1.52 13.23
CA VAL A 166 16.68 -2.70 14.10
C VAL A 166 16.17 -2.41 15.50
N ARG A 167 15.74 -3.46 16.18
CA ARG A 167 15.40 -3.40 17.60
C ARG A 167 16.46 -4.13 18.41
N LYS A 168 16.80 -3.54 19.56
CA LYS A 168 17.53 -4.22 20.63
C LYS A 168 16.88 -3.89 21.97
N HIS A 169 16.46 -4.93 22.69
CA HIS A 169 15.57 -4.79 23.85
C HIS A 169 14.29 -4.05 23.45
N GLU A 170 13.97 -2.96 24.14
CA GLU A 170 12.78 -2.13 23.87
C GLU A 170 13.09 -0.90 23.00
N TYR A 171 14.34 -0.76 22.49
CA TYR A 171 14.76 0.40 21.73
C TYR A 171 14.87 0.08 20.24
N GLY A 172 14.31 0.97 19.40
CA GLY A 172 14.51 0.97 17.95
C GLY A 172 15.70 1.86 17.57
N TYR A 173 16.57 1.35 16.69
CA TYR A 173 17.73 2.09 16.16
C TYR A 173 17.56 2.26 14.65
N ALA A 174 17.32 3.51 14.21
CA ALA A 174 17.09 3.86 12.82
C ALA A 174 18.36 4.37 12.15
N PHE A 175 18.78 3.72 11.06
CA PHE A 175 19.85 4.17 10.20
C PHE A 175 19.26 4.98 9.04
N ILE A 176 19.44 6.30 9.08
CA ILE A 176 18.89 7.23 8.10
C ILE A 176 20.03 7.77 7.25
N ALA A 177 19.98 7.51 5.95
CA ALA A 177 20.96 8.03 4.99
C ALA A 177 20.40 7.91 3.55
N LYS A 178 21.08 8.53 2.58
CA LYS A 178 20.75 8.38 1.16
C LYS A 178 20.78 6.92 0.73
N SER A 179 20.04 6.58 -0.33
CA SER A 179 20.10 5.25 -0.95
C SER A 179 21.55 4.92 -1.34
N GLY A 180 21.95 3.66 -1.18
CA GLY A 180 23.30 3.19 -1.53
C GLY A 180 24.42 3.51 -0.52
N THR A 181 24.13 4.18 0.62
CA THR A 181 25.14 4.50 1.63
C THR A 181 25.49 3.37 2.58
N GLY A 182 24.84 2.22 2.47
CA GLY A 182 25.13 1.04 3.28
C GLY A 182 24.24 0.87 4.51
N LYS A 183 23.03 1.47 4.57
CA LYS A 183 22.08 1.27 5.68
C LYS A 183 21.81 -0.21 5.96
N SER A 184 21.39 -0.97 4.94
CA SER A 184 21.11 -2.41 5.06
C SER A 184 22.36 -3.22 5.40
N THR A 185 23.55 -2.77 4.95
CA THR A 185 24.83 -3.37 5.37
C THR A 185 25.06 -3.18 6.86
N GLN A 186 24.83 -1.97 7.37
CA GLN A 186 24.95 -1.67 8.80
C GLN A 186 23.98 -2.52 9.64
N VAL A 187 22.75 -2.63 9.20
CA VAL A 187 21.73 -3.51 9.83
C VAL A 187 22.20 -4.96 9.83
N SER A 188 22.72 -5.47 8.71
CA SER A 188 23.25 -6.83 8.61
C SER A 188 24.39 -7.09 9.59
N LEU A 189 25.27 -6.10 9.83
CA LEU A 189 26.33 -6.20 10.83
C LEU A 189 25.75 -6.23 12.25
N TRP A 190 24.75 -5.42 12.55
CA TRP A 190 24.08 -5.44 13.85
C TRP A 190 23.42 -6.79 14.13
N LEU A 191 22.64 -7.32 13.19
CA LEU A 191 21.99 -8.64 13.31
C LEU A 191 23.00 -9.78 13.48
N ARG A 192 24.20 -9.64 12.91
CA ARG A 192 25.25 -10.67 12.96
C ARG A 192 26.09 -10.62 14.24
N TYR A 193 26.39 -9.42 14.74
CA TYR A 193 27.42 -9.24 15.77
C TYR A 193 26.89 -8.69 17.09
N ILE A 194 25.65 -8.23 17.13
CA ILE A 194 25.04 -7.71 18.38
C ILE A 194 23.94 -8.67 18.81
N GLU A 195 24.20 -9.41 19.86
CA GLU A 195 23.25 -10.36 20.42
C GLU A 195 21.96 -9.66 20.86
N GLY A 196 20.80 -10.33 20.60
CA GLY A 196 19.48 -9.82 20.96
C GLY A 196 18.95 -8.68 20.06
N CYS A 197 19.57 -8.50 18.89
CA CYS A 197 19.01 -7.63 17.84
C CYS A 197 18.10 -8.38 16.89
N ASP A 198 17.00 -7.73 16.48
CA ASP A 198 16.13 -8.19 15.40
C ASP A 198 15.81 -7.06 14.40
N LEU A 199 15.49 -7.46 13.17
CA LEU A 199 15.10 -6.53 12.11
C LEU A 199 13.64 -6.13 12.30
N MET A 200 13.37 -4.83 12.36
CA MET A 200 12.01 -4.30 12.35
C MET A 200 11.56 -3.93 10.94
N ASN A 201 12.38 -3.18 10.20
CA ASN A 201 12.08 -2.75 8.84
C ASN A 201 13.36 -2.33 8.12
N ASP A 202 13.48 -2.58 6.81
CA ASP A 202 14.70 -2.24 6.03
C ASP A 202 14.44 -1.27 4.87
N ASP A 203 13.35 -0.52 4.88
CA ASP A 203 13.08 0.45 3.79
C ASP A 203 12.28 1.67 4.28
N ASN A 204 11.01 1.47 4.65
CA ASN A 204 10.09 2.56 4.99
C ASN A 204 9.40 2.30 6.34
N PRO A 205 10.11 2.36 7.47
CA PRO A 205 9.49 2.23 8.77
C PRO A 205 8.51 3.36 9.04
N ILE A 206 7.42 3.01 9.71
CA ILE A 206 6.43 3.95 10.21
C ILE A 206 6.83 4.32 11.63
N ILE A 207 6.93 5.61 11.88
CA ILE A 207 7.19 6.16 13.21
C ILE A 207 5.97 6.97 13.64
N ARG A 208 5.49 6.71 14.86
CA ARG A 208 4.44 7.48 15.50
C ARG A 208 4.98 8.15 16.75
N ILE A 209 4.62 9.42 16.94
CA ILE A 209 4.89 10.16 18.16
C ILE A 209 3.71 9.90 19.08
N VAL A 210 3.99 9.41 20.29
CA VAL A 210 3.01 9.21 21.36
C VAL A 210 3.49 9.96 22.58
N ASP A 211 2.56 10.64 23.29
CA ASP A 211 2.85 11.37 24.53
C ASP A 211 3.02 10.42 25.72
#